data_2a8b7c92c98b8c8427af232acdab6174
#
_entry.id   2a8b7c92c98b8c8427af232acdab6174
#
_cell.length_a   1.000
_cell.length_b   1.000
_cell.length_c   1.000
_cell.angle_alpha   90.00
_cell.angle_beta   90.00
_cell.angle_gamma   90.00
#
_symmetry.space_group_name_H-M   'P 1'
#
loop_
_entity.id
_entity.type
_entity.pdbx_description
1 polymer ?
#
loop_
_entity_poly.entity_id
_entity_poly.type
_entity_poly.pdbx_seq_one_letter_code
_entity_poly.pdbx_strand_id
1 'polypeptide(L)'
;MQKIGEIKCEIQAAEPGEYATLFEKYKEDTRSGVRKLLEQLHKKEEAYQKELLRTEKMKEFERKYEDLGYVCGIDEVGRGPLAGPVVAGAVILPRDCKILYLNDSKQLSAKKRDELYDVIMENAVAVGIGMASPRRIDEINILQATYEAMREAVSKLEPVPQILLNDAVTIPDVTIPQVPIIKGDAKSISIAAASIVAKVTRDRMMVEYDKVMPEYGFASNKGYGAAAHIEALKKYGPSPIHRATCIKNFIV
;
A
#
# COMPACT_ATOMS: atom_id res chain seq x y z
N MET A 1 -2.35 39.48 24.85
CA MET A 1 -2.08 38.04 25.04
C MET A 1 -3.10 37.25 24.18
N GLN A 2 -2.62 36.42 23.29
CA GLN A 2 -3.48 35.63 22.37
C GLN A 2 -4.38 34.67 23.16
N LYS A 3 -5.61 34.45 22.70
CA LYS A 3 -6.55 33.52 23.38
C LYS A 3 -6.10 32.06 23.19
N ILE A 4 -6.30 31.22 24.21
CA ILE A 4 -5.91 29.79 24.13
C ILE A 4 -6.56 29.09 22.95
N GLY A 5 -7.81 29.43 22.59
CA GLY A 5 -8.47 28.87 21.41
C GLY A 5 -7.78 29.21 20.08
N GLU A 6 -7.26 30.42 19.94
CA GLU A 6 -6.51 30.84 18.74
C GLU A 6 -5.17 30.09 18.64
N ILE A 7 -4.45 29.95 19.78
CA ILE A 7 -3.21 29.15 19.86
C ILE A 7 -3.48 27.70 19.49
N LYS A 8 -4.59 27.14 19.97
CA LYS A 8 -5.00 25.77 19.63
C LYS A 8 -5.22 25.62 18.13
N CYS A 9 -5.93 26.56 17.49
CA CYS A 9 -6.15 26.52 16.04
C CYS A 9 -4.82 26.61 15.27
N GLU A 10 -3.91 27.50 15.68
CA GLU A 10 -2.59 27.65 15.06
C GLU A 10 -1.76 26.34 15.16
N ILE A 11 -1.71 25.73 16.35
CA ILE A 11 -0.98 24.46 16.56
C ILE A 11 -1.64 23.28 15.81
N GLN A 12 -2.96 23.29 15.68
CA GLN A 12 -3.66 22.23 14.95
C GLN A 12 -3.50 22.32 13.44
N ALA A 13 -3.39 23.55 12.90
CA ALA A 13 -3.19 23.80 11.48
C ALA A 13 -1.71 23.70 11.04
N ALA A 14 -0.78 23.67 12.00
CA ALA A 14 0.66 23.69 11.70
C ALA A 14 1.14 22.45 10.99
N GLU A 15 1.98 22.67 9.99
CA GLU A 15 2.73 21.62 9.28
C GLU A 15 3.98 21.21 10.08
N PRO A 16 4.54 20.00 9.85
CA PRO A 16 5.69 19.51 10.61
C PRO A 16 6.91 20.44 10.64
N GLY A 17 7.17 21.16 9.53
CA GLY A 17 8.27 22.14 9.48
C GLY A 17 8.09 23.37 10.38
N GLU A 18 6.89 23.61 10.91
CA GLU A 18 6.55 24.77 11.74
C GLU A 18 6.56 24.44 13.25
N TYR A 19 6.63 23.16 13.63
CA TYR A 19 6.48 22.73 15.03
C TYR A 19 7.52 23.35 15.93
N ALA A 20 8.78 23.36 15.53
CA ALA A 20 9.87 23.97 16.32
C ALA A 20 9.66 25.48 16.52
N THR A 21 9.23 26.18 15.48
CA THR A 21 8.95 27.64 15.54
C THR A 21 7.78 27.95 16.48
N LEU A 22 6.72 27.15 16.41
CA LEU A 22 5.56 27.31 17.30
C LEU A 22 5.91 26.99 18.76
N PHE A 23 6.74 25.95 18.98
CA PHE A 23 7.21 25.63 20.30
C PHE A 23 7.99 26.80 20.89
N GLU A 24 8.97 27.37 20.19
CA GLU A 24 9.74 28.55 20.62
C GLU A 24 8.85 29.76 20.87
N LYS A 25 7.84 30.00 20.03
CA LYS A 25 6.89 31.11 20.16
C LYS A 25 6.12 31.10 21.48
N TYR A 26 5.75 29.90 21.96
CA TYR A 26 4.86 29.75 23.12
C TYR A 26 5.50 29.10 24.35
N LYS A 27 6.80 28.77 24.33
CA LYS A 27 7.49 28.07 25.44
C LYS A 27 7.42 28.81 26.78
N GLU A 28 7.37 30.14 26.76
CA GLU A 28 7.30 30.98 27.97
C GLU A 28 5.86 31.21 28.48
N ASP A 29 4.83 30.68 27.78
CA ASP A 29 3.44 30.82 28.20
C ASP A 29 3.13 29.83 29.33
N THR A 30 2.89 30.37 30.53
CA THR A 30 2.71 29.60 31.77
C THR A 30 1.30 29.05 31.96
N ARG A 31 0.35 29.42 31.10
CA ARG A 31 -1.05 28.95 31.18
C ARG A 31 -1.13 27.45 30.98
N SER A 32 -1.84 26.74 31.86
CA SER A 32 -1.94 25.28 31.85
C SER A 32 -2.48 24.72 30.51
N GLY A 33 -3.44 25.44 29.92
CA GLY A 33 -3.99 25.07 28.60
C GLY A 33 -2.96 25.15 27.47
N VAL A 34 -2.07 26.17 27.50
CA VAL A 34 -1.00 26.31 26.49
C VAL A 34 0.08 25.26 26.70
N ARG A 35 0.49 25.00 27.94
CA ARG A 35 1.46 23.94 28.26
C ARG A 35 1.00 22.57 27.73
N LYS A 36 -0.29 22.23 27.91
CA LYS A 36 -0.85 20.98 27.37
C LYS A 36 -0.83 20.92 25.83
N LEU A 37 -1.05 22.06 25.16
CA LEU A 37 -0.91 22.13 23.71
C LEU A 37 0.54 21.97 23.25
N LEU A 38 1.51 22.54 23.96
CA LEU A 38 2.93 22.36 23.67
C LEU A 38 3.40 20.93 23.89
N GLU A 39 2.91 20.24 24.92
CA GLU A 39 3.17 18.79 25.10
C GLU A 39 2.64 17.96 23.92
N GLN A 40 1.47 18.30 23.40
CA GLN A 40 0.91 17.63 22.22
C GLN A 40 1.75 17.94 20.97
N LEU A 41 2.19 19.19 20.81
CA LEU A 41 3.05 19.59 19.69
C LEU A 41 4.39 18.86 19.74
N HIS A 42 5.00 18.75 20.91
CA HIS A 42 6.25 18.01 21.10
C HIS A 42 6.12 16.55 20.72
N LYS A 43 5.02 15.88 21.13
CA LYS A 43 4.73 14.50 20.74
C LYS A 43 4.54 14.35 19.22
N LYS A 44 3.91 15.34 18.56
CA LYS A 44 3.79 15.35 17.11
C LYS A 44 5.15 15.46 16.43
N GLU A 45 6.00 16.36 16.91
CA GLU A 45 7.37 16.54 16.40
C GLU A 45 8.21 15.26 16.57
N GLU A 46 8.19 14.64 17.76
CA GLU A 46 8.88 13.37 17.99
C GLU A 46 8.39 12.25 17.06
N ALA A 47 7.08 12.16 16.86
CA ALA A 47 6.50 11.17 15.95
C ALA A 47 6.93 11.41 14.49
N TYR A 48 6.98 12.69 14.09
CA TYR A 48 7.44 13.07 12.76
C TYR A 48 8.93 12.75 12.55
N GLN A 49 9.78 13.07 13.51
CA GLN A 49 11.21 12.76 13.44
C GLN A 49 11.46 11.24 13.38
N LYS A 50 10.72 10.45 14.16
CA LYS A 50 10.76 8.99 14.09
C LYS A 50 10.37 8.47 12.71
N GLU A 51 9.34 9.06 12.10
CA GLU A 51 8.89 8.67 10.77
C GLU A 51 9.92 9.03 9.70
N LEU A 52 10.56 10.20 9.78
CA LEU A 52 11.66 10.55 8.89
C LEU A 52 12.79 9.52 8.95
N LEU A 53 13.23 9.15 10.15
CA LEU A 53 14.28 8.15 10.35
C LEU A 53 13.86 6.77 9.81
N ARG A 54 12.60 6.37 10.04
CA ARG A 54 12.05 5.12 9.53
C ARG A 54 12.04 5.10 8.00
N THR A 55 11.56 6.18 7.38
CA THR A 55 11.50 6.31 5.92
C THR A 55 12.92 6.28 5.32
N GLU A 56 13.88 6.96 5.93
CA GLU A 56 15.28 6.93 5.50
C GLU A 56 15.88 5.52 5.58
N LYS A 57 15.55 4.76 6.61
CA LYS A 57 15.95 3.35 6.73
C LYS A 57 15.32 2.48 5.65
N MET A 58 14.07 2.71 5.30
CA MET A 58 13.38 1.97 4.23
C MET A 58 13.95 2.23 2.83
N LYS A 59 14.79 3.24 2.65
CA LYS A 59 15.49 3.54 1.38
C LYS A 59 16.82 2.80 1.23
N GLU A 60 17.25 2.00 2.19
CA GLU A 60 18.56 1.33 2.17
C GLU A 60 18.76 0.44 0.93
N PHE A 61 17.71 -0.27 0.51
CA PHE A 61 17.78 -1.12 -0.69
C PHE A 61 17.83 -0.30 -1.97
N GLU A 62 17.02 0.74 -2.08
CA GLU A 62 16.98 1.64 -3.23
C GLU A 62 18.35 2.31 -3.40
N ARG A 63 18.95 2.87 -2.34
CA ARG A 63 20.28 3.48 -2.35
C ARG A 63 21.40 2.51 -2.74
N LYS A 64 21.30 1.26 -2.28
CA LYS A 64 22.29 0.23 -2.62
C LYS A 64 22.39 -0.01 -4.12
N TYR A 65 21.33 0.19 -4.85
CA TYR A 65 21.23 -0.14 -6.27
C TYR A 65 20.98 1.07 -7.18
N GLU A 66 20.90 2.29 -6.66
CA GLU A 66 20.55 3.49 -7.43
C GLU A 66 21.57 3.83 -8.53
N ASP A 67 22.82 3.43 -8.37
CA ASP A 67 23.87 3.61 -9.39
C ASP A 67 23.63 2.76 -10.65
N LEU A 68 22.83 1.70 -10.56
CA LEU A 68 22.45 0.88 -11.71
C LEU A 68 21.41 1.58 -12.60
N GLY A 69 20.67 2.56 -12.05
CA GLY A 69 19.59 3.28 -12.74
C GLY A 69 18.29 3.28 -11.94
N TYR A 70 17.17 2.98 -12.62
CA TYR A 70 15.85 2.93 -11.98
C TYR A 70 15.68 1.64 -11.17
N VAL A 71 15.32 1.81 -9.89
CA VAL A 71 15.00 0.72 -8.96
C VAL A 71 13.47 0.60 -8.86
N CYS A 72 12.95 -0.58 -9.09
CA CYS A 72 11.51 -0.85 -9.04
C CYS A 72 11.17 -1.78 -7.88
N GLY A 73 10.20 -1.40 -7.05
CA GLY A 73 9.59 -2.27 -6.05
C GLY A 73 8.39 -3.02 -6.63
N ILE A 74 8.21 -4.29 -6.25
CA ILE A 74 7.11 -5.14 -6.70
C ILE A 74 6.50 -5.87 -5.51
N ASP A 75 5.16 -5.86 -5.45
CA ASP A 75 4.35 -6.63 -4.50
C ASP A 75 3.03 -7.04 -5.13
N GLU A 76 2.36 -8.04 -4.54
CA GLU A 76 1.06 -8.54 -4.98
C GLU A 76 0.03 -8.59 -3.86
N VAL A 77 -1.24 -8.61 -4.27
CA VAL A 77 -2.39 -8.79 -3.39
C VAL A 77 -3.41 -9.73 -4.00
N GLY A 78 -4.15 -10.42 -3.16
CA GLY A 78 -5.26 -11.24 -3.63
C GLY A 78 -4.89 -12.70 -3.92
N ARG A 79 -3.85 -13.25 -3.31
CA ARG A 79 -3.52 -14.69 -3.42
C ARG A 79 -4.49 -15.58 -2.65
N GLY A 80 -4.89 -15.19 -1.44
CA GLY A 80 -5.72 -15.99 -0.54
C GLY A 80 -7.25 -15.87 -0.65
N PRO A 81 -7.87 -14.91 -1.34
CA PRO A 81 -9.33 -14.83 -1.50
C PRO A 81 -9.94 -16.00 -2.28
N LEU A 82 -11.25 -16.24 -2.01
CA LEU A 82 -12.11 -17.18 -2.73
C LEU A 82 -12.63 -16.59 -4.05
N ALA A 83 -12.62 -15.26 -4.19
CA ALA A 83 -13.14 -14.54 -5.34
C ALA A 83 -12.26 -13.34 -5.72
N GLY A 84 -12.34 -12.92 -6.97
CA GLY A 84 -11.62 -11.78 -7.53
C GLY A 84 -10.21 -12.09 -8.03
N PRO A 85 -9.57 -11.15 -8.74
CA PRO A 85 -8.25 -11.34 -9.35
C PRO A 85 -7.14 -11.35 -8.31
N VAL A 86 -5.95 -11.84 -8.72
CA VAL A 86 -4.67 -11.44 -8.12
C VAL A 86 -4.19 -10.19 -8.86
N VAL A 87 -3.67 -9.22 -8.12
CA VAL A 87 -3.17 -7.93 -8.66
C VAL A 87 -1.76 -7.71 -8.17
N ALA A 88 -0.86 -7.34 -9.08
CA ALA A 88 0.50 -6.93 -8.77
C ALA A 88 0.70 -5.44 -9.06
N GLY A 89 1.45 -4.78 -8.22
CA GLY A 89 1.95 -3.43 -8.42
C GLY A 89 3.45 -3.45 -8.66
N ALA A 90 3.93 -2.58 -9.54
CA ALA A 90 5.33 -2.31 -9.79
C ALA A 90 5.53 -0.79 -9.76
N VAL A 91 6.42 -0.29 -8.91
CA VAL A 91 6.57 1.16 -8.68
C VAL A 91 8.04 1.56 -8.71
N ILE A 92 8.35 2.57 -9.52
CA ILE A 92 9.62 3.28 -9.53
C ILE A 92 9.42 4.61 -8.83
N LEU A 93 10.03 4.81 -7.68
CA LEU A 93 10.02 6.09 -6.98
C LEU A 93 11.23 6.96 -7.39
N PRO A 94 11.12 8.30 -7.32
CA PRO A 94 12.27 9.17 -7.52
C PRO A 94 13.33 8.93 -6.42
N ARG A 95 14.63 9.14 -6.74
CA ARG A 95 15.75 8.95 -5.78
C ARG A 95 15.60 9.77 -4.51
N ASP A 96 15.11 10.99 -4.64
CA ASP A 96 14.85 11.91 -3.54
C ASP A 96 13.42 11.81 -2.97
N CYS A 97 12.78 10.66 -3.14
CA CYS A 97 11.41 10.42 -2.67
C CYS A 97 11.21 10.89 -1.22
N LYS A 98 10.20 11.73 -1.02
CA LYS A 98 9.82 12.30 0.28
C LYS A 98 8.48 11.80 0.82
N ILE A 99 7.91 10.77 0.21
CA ILE A 99 6.63 10.21 0.64
C ILE A 99 6.82 9.53 1.99
N LEU A 100 6.18 10.06 3.02
CA LEU A 100 6.19 9.51 4.37
C LEU A 100 5.06 8.52 4.57
N TYR A 101 5.17 7.70 5.62
CA TYR A 101 4.17 6.72 6.06
C TYR A 101 3.92 5.55 5.11
N LEU A 102 4.74 5.38 4.06
CA LEU A 102 4.73 4.15 3.28
C LEU A 102 5.07 2.96 4.19
N ASN A 103 4.25 1.90 4.12
CA ASN A 103 4.40 0.71 4.96
C ASN A 103 3.65 -0.45 4.32
N ASP A 104 3.81 -1.67 4.85
CA ASP A 104 2.94 -2.80 4.55
C ASP A 104 1.48 -2.35 4.52
N SER A 105 0.81 -2.54 3.39
CA SER A 105 -0.56 -2.05 3.18
C SER A 105 -1.57 -2.58 4.20
N LYS A 106 -1.29 -3.73 4.84
CA LYS A 106 -2.14 -4.33 5.88
C LYS A 106 -2.02 -3.59 7.23
N GLN A 107 -0.91 -2.85 7.45
CA GLN A 107 -0.69 -2.04 8.65
C GLN A 107 -1.35 -0.65 8.57
N LEU A 108 -1.84 -0.27 7.40
CA LEU A 108 -2.46 1.03 7.15
C LEU A 108 -3.99 0.94 7.22
N SER A 109 -4.64 2.00 7.69
CA SER A 109 -6.10 2.14 7.56
C SER A 109 -6.49 2.31 6.09
N ALA A 110 -7.73 1.96 5.73
CA ALA A 110 -8.22 2.12 4.36
C ALA A 110 -8.07 3.58 3.86
N LYS A 111 -8.46 4.56 4.69
CA LYS A 111 -8.31 5.98 4.39
C LYS A 111 -6.85 6.35 4.11
N LYS A 112 -5.91 5.90 4.96
CA LYS A 112 -4.48 6.21 4.77
C LYS A 112 -3.90 5.56 3.53
N ARG A 113 -4.35 4.34 3.18
CA ARG A 113 -3.97 3.70 1.91
C ARG A 113 -4.45 4.48 0.69
N ASP A 114 -5.72 4.95 0.70
CA ASP A 114 -6.26 5.75 -0.39
C ASP A 114 -5.51 7.07 -0.56
N GLU A 115 -5.21 7.79 0.54
CA GLU A 115 -4.40 9.02 0.52
C GLU A 115 -3.00 8.75 -0.07
N LEU A 116 -2.33 7.69 0.39
CA LEU A 116 -0.98 7.34 -0.09
C LEU A 116 -0.99 6.84 -1.53
N TYR A 117 -2.04 6.15 -1.96
CA TYR A 117 -2.21 5.75 -3.36
C TYR A 117 -2.17 6.97 -4.28
N ASP A 118 -2.96 8.00 -3.98
CA ASP A 118 -3.01 9.21 -4.79
C ASP A 118 -1.63 9.92 -4.81
N VAL A 119 -0.97 10.04 -3.64
CA VAL A 119 0.38 10.61 -3.53
C VAL A 119 1.41 9.79 -4.33
N ILE A 120 1.34 8.45 -4.31
CA ILE A 120 2.24 7.59 -5.10
C ILE A 120 1.99 7.84 -6.59
N MET A 121 0.74 7.84 -7.04
CA MET A 121 0.39 8.02 -8.45
C MET A 121 0.83 9.38 -9.00
N GLU A 122 0.85 10.42 -8.18
CA GLU A 122 1.30 11.77 -8.55
C GLU A 122 2.82 11.92 -8.58
N ASN A 123 3.54 11.17 -7.73
CA ASN A 123 4.98 11.40 -7.50
C ASN A 123 5.89 10.29 -8.02
N ALA A 124 5.37 9.12 -8.35
CA ALA A 124 6.18 8.03 -8.88
C ALA A 124 6.71 8.37 -10.28
N VAL A 125 7.93 7.91 -10.59
CA VAL A 125 8.50 7.98 -11.93
C VAL A 125 7.71 7.11 -12.89
N ALA A 126 7.33 5.91 -12.44
CA ALA A 126 6.48 4.99 -13.19
C ALA A 126 5.69 4.08 -12.24
N VAL A 127 4.48 3.72 -12.65
CA VAL A 127 3.62 2.75 -11.97
C VAL A 127 3.07 1.77 -13.00
N GLY A 128 3.30 0.49 -12.78
CA GLY A 128 2.73 -0.61 -13.55
C GLY A 128 1.78 -1.44 -12.69
N ILE A 129 0.63 -1.80 -13.25
CA ILE A 129 -0.34 -2.67 -12.58
C ILE A 129 -0.65 -3.84 -13.52
N GLY A 130 -0.46 -5.06 -13.01
CA GLY A 130 -0.80 -6.29 -13.71
C GLY A 130 -1.80 -7.12 -12.92
N MET A 131 -2.55 -7.97 -13.60
CA MET A 131 -3.55 -8.79 -12.95
C MET A 131 -3.79 -10.12 -13.68
N ALA A 132 -4.18 -11.12 -12.89
CA ALA A 132 -4.70 -12.36 -13.47
C ALA A 132 -6.11 -12.64 -12.95
N SER A 133 -7.01 -12.99 -13.88
CA SER A 133 -8.43 -13.23 -13.57
C SER A 133 -8.64 -14.48 -12.72
N PRO A 134 -9.79 -14.62 -12.04
CA PRO A 134 -10.18 -15.84 -11.35
C PRO A 134 -10.10 -17.09 -12.25
N ARG A 135 -10.57 -16.99 -13.48
CA ARG A 135 -10.46 -18.06 -14.47
C ARG A 135 -9.00 -18.44 -14.73
N ARG A 136 -8.12 -17.44 -14.92
CA ARG A 136 -6.70 -17.72 -15.15
C ARG A 136 -6.03 -18.37 -13.95
N ILE A 137 -6.42 -17.98 -12.73
CA ILE A 137 -5.96 -18.63 -11.49
C ILE A 137 -6.36 -20.11 -11.46
N ASP A 138 -7.58 -20.43 -11.86
CA ASP A 138 -8.06 -21.82 -11.92
C ASP A 138 -7.33 -22.65 -12.99
N GLU A 139 -6.93 -22.03 -14.11
CA GLU A 139 -6.21 -22.69 -15.23
C GLU A 139 -4.76 -23.03 -14.87
N ILE A 140 -4.02 -22.11 -14.23
CA ILE A 140 -2.56 -22.23 -14.07
C ILE A 140 -2.08 -22.25 -12.62
N ASN A 141 -2.95 -22.24 -11.65
CA ASN A 141 -2.80 -22.04 -10.20
C ASN A 141 -2.39 -20.63 -9.80
N ILE A 142 -2.56 -20.34 -8.49
CA ILE A 142 -2.34 -18.99 -7.93
C ILE A 142 -0.89 -18.52 -8.03
N LEU A 143 0.09 -19.40 -7.93
CA LEU A 143 1.50 -19.03 -8.00
C LEU A 143 1.87 -18.54 -9.41
N GLN A 144 1.51 -19.31 -10.43
CA GLN A 144 1.77 -18.95 -11.83
C GLN A 144 0.99 -17.69 -12.24
N ALA A 145 -0.27 -17.59 -11.81
CA ALA A 145 -1.09 -16.39 -12.04
C ALA A 145 -0.50 -15.13 -11.36
N THR A 146 0.10 -15.28 -10.17
CA THR A 146 0.81 -14.20 -9.51
C THR A 146 2.02 -13.74 -10.34
N TYR A 147 2.81 -14.69 -10.85
CA TYR A 147 3.95 -14.37 -11.72
C TYR A 147 3.53 -13.70 -13.04
N GLU A 148 2.42 -14.13 -13.65
CA GLU A 148 1.86 -13.44 -14.82
C GLU A 148 1.48 -11.99 -14.50
N ALA A 149 0.78 -11.75 -13.40
CA ALA A 149 0.42 -10.41 -12.96
C ALA A 149 1.65 -9.54 -12.70
N MET A 150 2.69 -10.09 -12.06
CA MET A 150 3.95 -9.36 -11.84
C MET A 150 4.67 -9.03 -13.14
N ARG A 151 4.77 -9.99 -14.10
CA ARG A 151 5.37 -9.73 -15.42
C ARG A 151 4.61 -8.66 -16.18
N GLU A 152 3.28 -8.70 -16.15
CA GLU A 152 2.44 -7.67 -16.76
C GLU A 152 2.68 -6.30 -16.13
N ALA A 153 2.76 -6.22 -14.79
CA ALA A 153 3.06 -4.96 -14.08
C ALA A 153 4.41 -4.37 -14.52
N VAL A 154 5.46 -5.20 -14.57
CA VAL A 154 6.81 -4.78 -15.00
C VAL A 154 6.82 -4.34 -16.46
N SER A 155 6.10 -5.04 -17.35
CA SER A 155 6.06 -4.71 -18.79
C SER A 155 5.40 -3.37 -19.11
N LYS A 156 4.64 -2.81 -18.18
CA LYS A 156 3.97 -1.52 -18.32
C LYS A 156 4.81 -0.32 -17.82
N LEU A 157 5.99 -0.58 -17.28
CA LEU A 157 6.84 0.48 -16.75
C LEU A 157 7.60 1.20 -17.89
N GLU A 158 7.50 2.51 -17.88
CA GLU A 158 8.31 3.40 -18.71
C GLU A 158 8.78 4.57 -17.82
N PRO A 159 10.08 4.69 -17.57
CA PRO A 159 11.21 3.93 -18.11
C PRO A 159 11.32 2.50 -17.59
N VAL A 160 12.02 1.64 -18.36
CA VAL A 160 12.32 0.26 -17.93
C VAL A 160 13.30 0.28 -16.77
N PRO A 161 13.02 -0.42 -15.65
CA PRO A 161 13.92 -0.47 -14.50
C PRO A 161 15.17 -1.34 -14.78
N GLN A 162 16.28 -1.00 -14.12
CA GLN A 162 17.52 -1.76 -14.19
C GLN A 162 17.64 -2.84 -13.10
N ILE A 163 16.79 -2.76 -12.08
CA ILE A 163 16.71 -3.75 -11.00
C ILE A 163 15.33 -3.78 -10.40
N LEU A 164 14.90 -4.98 -9.99
CA LEU A 164 13.62 -5.22 -9.31
C LEU A 164 13.90 -5.64 -7.85
N LEU A 165 13.22 -4.98 -6.92
CA LEU A 165 13.12 -5.38 -5.52
C LEU A 165 11.75 -6.05 -5.33
N ASN A 166 11.73 -7.35 -5.05
CA ASN A 166 10.49 -8.12 -4.98
C ASN A 166 10.19 -8.52 -3.52
N ASP A 167 8.92 -8.50 -3.11
CA ASP A 167 8.55 -9.09 -1.82
C ASP A 167 8.67 -10.62 -1.90
N ALA A 168 9.71 -11.15 -1.28
CA ALA A 168 10.02 -12.57 -1.03
C ALA A 168 10.10 -13.52 -2.25
N VAL A 169 9.90 -13.06 -3.50
CA VAL A 169 9.86 -13.93 -4.68
C VAL A 169 10.86 -13.52 -5.75
N THR A 170 11.25 -14.47 -6.60
CA THR A 170 11.89 -14.22 -7.89
C THR A 170 10.92 -14.55 -9.00
N ILE A 171 10.68 -13.60 -9.91
CA ILE A 171 9.70 -13.71 -11.00
C ILE A 171 10.37 -14.46 -12.16
N PRO A 172 9.86 -15.63 -12.56
CA PRO A 172 10.39 -16.35 -13.73
C PRO A 172 10.22 -15.55 -15.03
N ASP A 173 11.09 -15.81 -15.99
CA ASP A 173 11.04 -15.23 -17.36
C ASP A 173 11.20 -13.70 -17.39
N VAL A 174 11.77 -13.09 -16.35
CA VAL A 174 12.15 -11.68 -16.32
C VAL A 174 13.67 -11.60 -16.34
N THR A 175 14.23 -10.90 -17.35
CA THR A 175 15.67 -10.77 -17.56
C THR A 175 16.32 -9.66 -16.74
N ILE A 176 15.51 -8.75 -16.21
CA ILE A 176 15.97 -7.67 -15.31
C ILE A 176 16.50 -8.30 -14.02
N PRO A 177 17.67 -7.90 -13.52
CA PRO A 177 18.19 -8.37 -12.23
C PRO A 177 17.19 -8.20 -11.10
N GLN A 178 17.09 -9.19 -10.21
CA GLN A 178 16.07 -9.23 -9.15
C GLN A 178 16.70 -9.46 -7.78
N VAL A 179 16.17 -8.81 -6.77
CA VAL A 179 16.53 -8.98 -5.36
C VAL A 179 15.26 -9.33 -4.56
N PRO A 180 15.07 -10.60 -4.19
CA PRO A 180 13.98 -10.99 -3.31
C PRO A 180 14.27 -10.55 -1.87
N ILE A 181 13.33 -9.83 -1.24
CA ILE A 181 13.46 -9.28 0.11
C ILE A 181 12.33 -9.83 0.97
N ILE A 182 12.65 -10.68 1.95
CA ILE A 182 11.65 -11.21 2.88
C ILE A 182 11.07 -10.06 3.71
N LYS A 183 9.74 -9.90 3.68
CA LYS A 183 8.99 -8.76 4.24
C LYS A 183 9.48 -7.45 3.62
N GLY A 184 9.57 -7.42 2.32
CA GLY A 184 10.07 -6.29 1.54
C GLY A 184 9.18 -5.05 1.70
N ASP A 185 7.88 -5.25 1.81
CA ASP A 185 6.86 -4.22 2.08
C ASP A 185 7.08 -3.40 3.38
N ALA A 186 7.80 -3.97 4.35
CA ALA A 186 8.22 -3.29 5.58
C ALA A 186 9.66 -2.76 5.53
N LYS A 187 10.45 -3.07 4.49
CA LYS A 187 11.90 -2.79 4.44
C LYS A 187 12.34 -1.92 3.27
N SER A 188 11.57 -1.89 2.18
CA SER A 188 11.85 -1.13 0.97
C SER A 188 10.70 -0.18 0.71
N ILE A 189 11.01 1.09 0.47
CA ILE A 189 10.00 2.12 0.23
C ILE A 189 9.26 1.89 -1.09
N SER A 190 9.93 1.38 -2.12
CA SER A 190 9.33 1.08 -3.42
C SER A 190 8.46 -0.16 -3.38
N ILE A 191 8.82 -1.21 -2.62
CA ILE A 191 7.94 -2.37 -2.39
C ILE A 191 6.70 -1.95 -1.59
N ALA A 192 6.86 -1.13 -0.55
CA ALA A 192 5.72 -0.59 0.22
C ALA A 192 4.76 0.20 -0.67
N ALA A 193 5.29 1.03 -1.58
CA ALA A 193 4.49 1.75 -2.56
C ALA A 193 3.74 0.79 -3.50
N ALA A 194 4.41 -0.25 -4.01
CA ALA A 194 3.80 -1.28 -4.85
C ALA A 194 2.69 -2.04 -4.12
N SER A 195 2.90 -2.39 -2.84
CA SER A 195 1.90 -3.01 -1.96
C SER A 195 0.63 -2.17 -1.86
N ILE A 196 0.78 -0.86 -1.61
CA ILE A 196 -0.34 0.08 -1.51
C ILE A 196 -1.07 0.18 -2.86
N VAL A 197 -0.34 0.34 -3.97
CA VAL A 197 -0.92 0.45 -5.32
C VAL A 197 -1.72 -0.81 -5.67
N ALA A 198 -1.14 -1.99 -5.49
CA ALA A 198 -1.82 -3.24 -5.74
C ALA A 198 -3.07 -3.40 -4.86
N LYS A 199 -2.96 -3.10 -3.55
CA LYS A 199 -4.04 -3.25 -2.57
C LYS A 199 -5.21 -2.33 -2.86
N VAL A 200 -4.97 -1.04 -3.09
CA VAL A 200 -6.03 -0.06 -3.36
C VAL A 200 -6.71 -0.38 -4.69
N THR A 201 -5.95 -0.69 -5.73
CA THR A 201 -6.50 -1.08 -7.04
C THR A 201 -7.43 -2.27 -6.90
N ARG A 202 -6.98 -3.35 -6.25
CA ARG A 202 -7.81 -4.54 -6.06
C ARG A 202 -9.05 -4.27 -5.20
N ASP A 203 -8.89 -3.54 -4.09
CA ASP A 203 -10.01 -3.26 -3.19
C ASP A 203 -11.10 -2.41 -3.88
N ARG A 204 -10.71 -1.43 -4.73
CA ARG A 204 -11.64 -0.65 -5.55
C ARG A 204 -12.37 -1.55 -6.56
N MET A 205 -11.68 -2.48 -7.22
CA MET A 205 -12.34 -3.48 -8.10
C MET A 205 -13.36 -4.33 -7.36
N MET A 206 -13.04 -4.80 -6.14
CA MET A 206 -13.98 -5.59 -5.35
C MET A 206 -15.20 -4.80 -4.90
N VAL A 207 -15.07 -3.48 -4.68
CA VAL A 207 -16.22 -2.58 -4.44
C VAL A 207 -17.10 -2.45 -5.69
N GLU A 208 -16.51 -2.35 -6.88
CA GLU A 208 -17.28 -2.32 -8.13
C GLU A 208 -18.03 -3.65 -8.37
N TYR A 209 -17.39 -4.79 -8.09
CA TYR A 209 -18.08 -6.09 -8.16
C TYR A 209 -19.24 -6.20 -7.16
N ASP A 210 -19.14 -5.60 -5.97
CA ASP A 210 -20.23 -5.59 -4.99
C ASP A 210 -21.49 -4.87 -5.49
N LYS A 211 -21.33 -3.81 -6.30
CA LYS A 211 -22.46 -3.09 -6.89
C LYS A 211 -23.30 -3.97 -7.83
N VAL A 212 -22.66 -4.93 -8.47
CA VAL A 212 -23.29 -5.87 -9.44
C VAL A 212 -23.77 -7.15 -8.75
N MET A 213 -23.09 -7.56 -7.69
CA MET A 213 -23.32 -8.82 -6.96
C MET A 213 -23.32 -8.56 -5.44
N PRO A 214 -24.26 -7.75 -4.94
CA PRO A 214 -24.27 -7.30 -3.54
C PRO A 214 -24.50 -8.42 -2.53
N GLU A 215 -25.08 -9.54 -2.96
CA GLU A 215 -25.37 -10.71 -2.14
C GLU A 215 -24.13 -11.35 -1.51
N TYR A 216 -22.93 -11.16 -2.10
CA TYR A 216 -21.66 -11.73 -1.60
C TYR A 216 -20.91 -10.80 -0.65
N GLY A 217 -21.26 -9.51 -0.56
CA GLY A 217 -20.63 -8.53 0.31
C GLY A 217 -19.17 -8.24 -0.01
N PHE A 218 -18.79 -8.21 -1.30
CA PHE A 218 -17.41 -8.03 -1.76
C PHE A 218 -16.82 -6.68 -1.35
N ALA A 219 -17.66 -5.64 -1.18
CA ALA A 219 -17.21 -4.35 -0.68
C ALA A 219 -16.65 -4.43 0.75
N SER A 220 -17.13 -5.37 1.55
CA SER A 220 -16.64 -5.61 2.91
C SER A 220 -15.51 -6.63 2.95
N ASN A 221 -15.77 -7.84 2.45
CA ASN A 221 -14.87 -8.99 2.60
C ASN A 221 -13.74 -9.04 1.56
N LYS A 222 -13.78 -8.22 0.50
CA LYS A 222 -12.81 -8.19 -0.60
C LYS A 222 -12.55 -9.55 -1.26
N GLY A 223 -13.54 -10.44 -1.21
CA GLY A 223 -13.47 -11.81 -1.72
C GLY A 223 -12.83 -12.83 -0.78
N TYR A 224 -12.42 -12.45 0.42
CA TYR A 224 -11.90 -13.39 1.42
C TYR A 224 -13.01 -14.21 2.04
N GLY A 225 -12.67 -15.41 2.57
CA GLY A 225 -13.61 -16.37 3.14
C GLY A 225 -14.14 -15.98 4.52
N ALA A 226 -14.72 -14.77 4.64
CA ALA A 226 -15.46 -14.38 5.82
C ALA A 226 -16.75 -15.19 5.96
N ALA A 227 -17.22 -15.40 7.18
CA ALA A 227 -18.42 -16.23 7.43
C ALA A 227 -19.62 -15.82 6.56
N ALA A 228 -19.92 -14.52 6.48
CA ALA A 228 -21.01 -14.00 5.65
C ALA A 228 -20.81 -14.31 4.13
N HIS A 229 -19.57 -14.27 3.64
CA HIS A 229 -19.26 -14.61 2.25
C HIS A 229 -19.48 -16.10 1.99
N ILE A 230 -19.05 -16.98 2.90
CA ILE A 230 -19.25 -18.43 2.80
C ILE A 230 -20.75 -18.77 2.86
N GLU A 231 -21.54 -18.14 3.72
CA GLU A 231 -22.99 -18.30 3.79
C GLU A 231 -23.68 -17.84 2.49
N ALA A 232 -23.27 -16.69 1.93
CA ALA A 232 -23.75 -16.22 0.64
C ALA A 232 -23.43 -17.22 -0.49
N LEU A 233 -22.20 -17.75 -0.49
CA LEU A 233 -21.78 -18.75 -1.48
C LEU A 233 -22.61 -20.04 -1.39
N LYS A 234 -22.90 -20.52 -0.20
CA LYS A 234 -23.80 -21.68 0.00
C LYS A 234 -25.23 -21.42 -0.44
N LYS A 235 -25.72 -20.20 -0.23
CA LYS A 235 -27.10 -19.81 -0.54
C LYS A 235 -27.34 -19.52 -2.00
N TYR A 236 -26.44 -18.80 -2.65
CA TYR A 236 -26.61 -18.28 -4.01
C TYR A 236 -25.77 -19.01 -5.07
N GLY A 237 -24.88 -19.91 -4.63
CA GLY A 237 -23.91 -20.56 -5.52
C GLY A 237 -22.73 -19.65 -5.86
N PRO A 238 -21.82 -20.11 -6.74
CA PRO A 238 -20.66 -19.32 -7.16
C PRO A 238 -21.03 -18.23 -8.17
N SER A 239 -20.50 -17.03 -7.98
CA SER A 239 -20.55 -15.95 -8.98
C SER A 239 -19.45 -16.15 -10.05
N PRO A 240 -19.51 -15.40 -11.20
CA PRO A 240 -18.47 -15.49 -12.25
C PRO A 240 -17.05 -15.11 -11.81
N ILE A 241 -16.90 -14.42 -10.67
CA ILE A 241 -15.59 -14.03 -10.15
C ILE A 241 -15.07 -14.93 -9.03
N HIS A 242 -15.80 -15.98 -8.64
CA HIS A 242 -15.28 -16.99 -7.72
C HIS A 242 -14.24 -17.86 -8.40
N ARG A 243 -13.26 -18.29 -7.61
CA ARG A 243 -12.21 -19.22 -8.05
C ARG A 243 -12.67 -20.64 -7.80
N ALA A 244 -13.02 -21.36 -8.86
CA ALA A 244 -13.58 -22.71 -8.76
C ALA A 244 -12.70 -23.65 -7.93
N THR A 245 -11.39 -23.56 -8.08
CA THR A 245 -10.41 -24.34 -7.32
C THR A 245 -10.41 -24.05 -5.82
N CYS A 246 -10.73 -22.79 -5.44
CA CYS A 246 -10.69 -22.35 -4.05
C CYS A 246 -11.99 -22.60 -3.27
N ILE A 247 -13.12 -22.78 -3.97
CA ILE A 247 -14.45 -22.90 -3.34
C ILE A 247 -14.98 -24.31 -3.22
N LYS A 248 -14.27 -25.32 -3.74
CA LYS A 248 -14.72 -26.74 -3.79
C LYS A 248 -15.20 -27.29 -2.45
N ASN A 249 -14.61 -26.85 -1.35
CA ASN A 249 -14.96 -27.33 -0.01
C ASN A 249 -16.16 -26.61 0.62
N PHE A 250 -16.71 -25.58 -0.02
CA PHE A 250 -17.81 -24.76 0.50
C PHE A 250 -19.13 -24.98 -0.25
N ILE A 251 -19.07 -25.55 -1.44
CA ILE A 251 -20.22 -25.89 -2.28
C ILE A 251 -20.31 -27.41 -2.43
N VAL A 252 -21.47 -27.96 -2.16
CA VAL A 252 -21.78 -29.39 -2.33
C VAL A 252 -22.36 -29.60 -3.74
#